data_c8081374ccf9ee0b37596b8579efe387
#
_entry.id   c8081374ccf9ee0b37596b8579efe387
#
_cell.length_a   1.000
_cell.length_b   1.000
_cell.length_c   1.000
_cell.angle_alpha   90.00
_cell.angle_beta   90.00
_cell.angle_gamma   90.00
#
_symmetry.space_group_name_H-M   'P 1'
#
loop_
_entity.id
_entity.type
_entity.pdbx_description
1 polymer ?
#
loop_
_entity_poly.entity_id
_entity_poly.type
_entity_poly.pdbx_seq_one_letter_code
_entity_poly.pdbx_strand_id
1 'polypeptide(L)'
;MPPALALGGVSPQEILRRFCPQGHPMSLPAQTALDHIFSPLYDLPESLRLPYYTLKVQELLLYLSQQAPAGERASNQYLSQQVEIIRAIHDQLMAHPNQRTTIEALAKEYHLNTSTLKAVFKAVYGQPIASHMKHHRMQEAARLLRETDLSIGDIAQQVGYENQSKFSNVFRDIFQVLPTEYRRQQSRDSKTEGRL
;
A
#
# COMPACT_ATOMS: atom_id res chain seq x y z
N MET A 1 18.93 -1.01 22.58
CA MET A 1 18.02 -2.10 22.20
C MET A 1 16.61 -1.70 22.63
N PRO A 2 15.59 -1.74 21.78
CA PRO A 2 14.21 -1.54 22.23
C PRO A 2 13.84 -2.64 23.22
N PRO A 3 12.99 -2.37 24.21
CA PRO A 3 12.57 -3.35 25.21
C PRO A 3 11.95 -4.54 24.48
N ALA A 4 12.35 -5.75 24.91
CA ALA A 4 11.81 -6.99 24.37
C ALA A 4 10.29 -6.93 24.48
N LEU A 5 9.61 -7.05 23.33
CA LEU A 5 8.17 -7.16 23.25
C LEU A 5 7.73 -8.36 24.10
N ALA A 6 7.19 -8.10 25.27
CA ALA A 6 6.64 -9.14 26.15
C ALA A 6 5.32 -9.64 25.56
N LEU A 7 5.41 -10.59 24.63
CA LEU A 7 4.27 -11.20 23.93
C LEU A 7 3.75 -12.46 24.65
N GLY A 8 3.79 -12.49 25.99
CA GLY A 8 3.18 -13.60 26.74
C GLY A 8 3.70 -15.01 26.35
N GLY A 9 5.00 -15.13 26.05
CA GLY A 9 5.63 -16.39 25.63
C GLY A 9 5.67 -16.64 24.12
N VAL A 10 5.18 -15.74 23.30
CA VAL A 10 5.25 -15.83 21.83
C VAL A 10 6.61 -15.30 21.34
N SER A 11 7.37 -16.14 20.65
CA SER A 11 8.67 -15.77 20.08
C SER A 11 8.50 -15.23 18.63
N PRO A 12 8.86 -13.97 18.36
CA PRO A 12 8.85 -13.43 16.99
C PRO A 12 9.71 -14.24 16.02
N GLN A 13 10.84 -14.76 16.49
CA GLN A 13 11.74 -15.58 15.67
C GLN A 13 11.11 -16.90 15.25
N GLU A 14 10.31 -17.52 16.14
CA GLU A 14 9.59 -18.76 15.85
C GLU A 14 8.48 -18.51 14.81
N ILE A 15 7.76 -17.42 14.95
CA ILE A 15 6.76 -16.99 13.95
C ILE A 15 7.42 -16.76 12.59
N LEU A 16 8.53 -16.02 12.55
CA LEU A 16 9.27 -15.79 11.31
C LEU A 16 9.77 -17.09 10.68
N ARG A 17 10.32 -18.03 11.44
CA ARG A 17 10.72 -19.34 10.90
C ARG A 17 9.54 -20.12 10.33
N ARG A 18 8.39 -19.99 10.95
CA ARG A 18 7.17 -20.72 10.58
C ARG A 18 6.53 -20.15 9.32
N PHE A 19 6.47 -18.83 9.17
CA PHE A 19 5.81 -18.13 8.07
C PHE A 19 6.76 -17.59 6.99
N CYS A 20 8.08 -17.64 7.22
CA CYS A 20 9.11 -17.26 6.27
C CYS A 20 10.20 -18.33 6.20
N PRO A 21 9.86 -19.59 5.83
CA PRO A 21 10.86 -20.65 5.71
C PRO A 21 11.89 -20.26 4.64
N GLN A 22 13.18 -20.39 4.99
CA GLN A 22 14.30 -20.04 4.10
C GLN A 22 14.32 -18.57 3.63
N GLY A 23 13.69 -17.67 4.38
CA GLY A 23 13.62 -16.26 4.03
C GLY A 23 12.50 -15.90 3.03
N HIS A 24 11.71 -16.86 2.59
CA HIS A 24 10.56 -16.64 1.71
C HIS A 24 9.27 -16.54 2.51
N PRO A 25 8.54 -15.39 2.45
CA PRO A 25 7.29 -15.24 3.16
C PRO A 25 6.20 -16.14 2.56
N MET A 26 5.45 -16.80 3.41
CA MET A 26 4.26 -17.57 3.00
C MET A 26 3.06 -16.64 2.84
N SER A 27 2.25 -16.88 1.82
CA SER A 27 0.97 -16.20 1.68
C SER A 27 -0.05 -16.80 2.64
N LEU A 28 -0.76 -15.93 3.36
CA LEU A 28 -1.95 -16.30 4.11
C LEU A 28 -3.19 -15.96 3.29
N PRO A 29 -4.25 -16.78 3.34
CA PRO A 29 -5.51 -16.41 2.70
C PRO A 29 -6.05 -15.12 3.34
N ALA A 30 -6.70 -14.29 2.53
CA ALA A 30 -7.35 -13.07 3.02
C ALA A 30 -8.35 -13.46 4.13
N GLN A 31 -8.19 -12.84 5.29
CA GLN A 31 -9.05 -13.05 6.44
C GLN A 31 -9.50 -11.71 6.99
N THR A 32 -10.75 -11.60 7.37
CA THR A 32 -11.35 -10.38 7.95
C THR A 32 -10.56 -9.87 9.17
N ALA A 33 -9.95 -10.79 9.94
CA ALA A 33 -9.11 -10.42 11.07
C ALA A 33 -7.87 -9.61 10.66
N LEU A 34 -7.25 -9.93 9.52
CA LEU A 34 -6.12 -9.14 8.99
C LEU A 34 -6.57 -7.76 8.51
N ASP A 35 -7.76 -7.65 7.92
CA ASP A 35 -8.32 -6.36 7.53
C ASP A 35 -8.51 -5.44 8.76
N HIS A 36 -8.98 -5.97 9.88
CA HIS A 36 -9.11 -5.22 11.14
C HIS A 36 -7.76 -4.79 11.74
N ILE A 37 -6.71 -5.59 11.55
CA ILE A 37 -5.37 -5.23 11.99
C ILE A 37 -4.81 -4.06 11.15
N PHE A 38 -4.95 -4.11 9.83
CA PHE A 38 -4.29 -3.17 8.92
C PHE A 38 -5.13 -1.94 8.55
N SER A 39 -6.47 -2.06 8.48
CA SER A 39 -7.34 -0.96 8.07
C SER A 39 -7.14 0.34 8.88
N PRO A 40 -6.96 0.31 10.21
CA PRO A 40 -6.77 1.54 10.97
C PRO A 40 -5.43 2.24 10.73
N LEU A 41 -4.46 1.60 10.04
CA LEU A 41 -3.13 2.18 9.81
C LEU A 41 -3.12 3.32 8.79
N TYR A 42 -4.18 3.41 7.96
CA TYR A 42 -4.22 4.35 6.84
C TYR A 42 -4.58 5.78 7.22
N ASP A 43 -5.29 5.99 8.33
CA ASP A 43 -5.86 7.29 8.73
C ASP A 43 -5.31 7.84 10.06
N LEU A 44 -4.08 7.46 10.44
CA LEU A 44 -3.49 7.86 11.71
C LEU A 44 -2.79 9.22 11.64
N PRO A 45 -3.02 10.12 12.64
CA PRO A 45 -2.18 11.27 12.88
C PRO A 45 -0.70 10.88 13.03
N GLU A 46 0.20 11.72 12.55
CA GLU A 46 1.63 11.41 12.53
C GLU A 46 2.22 11.11 13.92
N SER A 47 1.78 11.86 14.93
CA SER A 47 2.21 11.68 16.33
C SER A 47 1.82 10.32 16.93
N LEU A 48 0.80 9.65 16.39
CA LEU A 48 0.32 8.35 16.87
C LEU A 48 0.81 7.17 16.03
N ARG A 49 1.45 7.41 14.87
CA ARG A 49 1.84 6.34 13.95
C ARG A 49 2.77 5.32 14.61
N LEU A 50 3.87 5.76 15.19
CA LEU A 50 4.86 4.85 15.76
C LEU A 50 4.34 4.00 16.93
N PRO A 51 3.68 4.59 17.97
CA PRO A 51 3.06 3.80 19.04
C PRO A 51 2.01 2.81 18.51
N TYR A 52 1.19 3.26 17.55
CA TYR A 52 0.14 2.44 16.99
C TYR A 52 0.67 1.29 16.15
N TYR A 53 1.70 1.52 15.33
CA TYR A 53 2.38 0.45 14.57
C TYR A 53 2.96 -0.60 15.50
N THR A 54 3.54 -0.18 16.63
CA THR A 54 4.07 -1.12 17.63
C THR A 54 2.98 -2.04 18.16
N LEU A 55 1.81 -1.49 18.53
CA LEU A 55 0.66 -2.29 18.99
C LEU A 55 0.15 -3.24 17.89
N LYS A 56 0.05 -2.76 16.65
CA LYS A 56 -0.44 -3.56 15.53
C LYS A 56 0.51 -4.68 15.12
N VAL A 57 1.81 -4.47 15.25
CA VAL A 57 2.81 -5.53 15.08
C VAL A 57 2.65 -6.60 16.17
N GLN A 58 2.40 -6.21 17.41
CA GLN A 58 2.15 -7.15 18.50
C GLN A 58 0.87 -7.98 18.25
N GLU A 59 -0.21 -7.31 17.87
CA GLU A 59 -1.47 -7.95 17.53
C GLU A 59 -1.31 -8.95 16.38
N LEU A 60 -0.57 -8.57 15.31
CA LEU A 60 -0.26 -9.45 14.20
C LEU A 60 0.54 -10.68 14.63
N LEU A 61 1.56 -10.50 15.48
CA LEU A 61 2.38 -11.62 15.95
C LEU A 61 1.55 -12.60 16.82
N LEU A 62 0.67 -12.08 17.68
CA LEU A 62 -0.26 -12.89 18.46
C LEU A 62 -1.24 -13.64 17.55
N TYR A 63 -1.80 -12.97 16.57
CA TYR A 63 -2.68 -13.58 15.58
C TYR A 63 -1.96 -14.72 14.84
N LEU A 64 -0.75 -14.46 14.32
CA LEU A 64 0.05 -15.46 13.59
C LEU A 64 0.45 -16.64 14.48
N SER A 65 0.66 -16.43 15.78
CA SER A 65 0.99 -17.53 16.71
C SER A 65 -0.10 -18.58 16.81
N GLN A 66 -1.36 -18.20 16.62
CA GLN A 66 -2.51 -19.07 16.67
C GLN A 66 -2.84 -19.75 15.33
N GLN A 67 -2.24 -19.25 14.22
CA GLN A 67 -2.49 -19.81 12.90
C GLN A 67 -1.64 -21.05 12.66
N ALA A 68 -2.24 -22.13 12.16
CA ALA A 68 -1.48 -23.24 11.60
C ALA A 68 -0.93 -22.81 10.22
N PRO A 69 0.35 -23.07 9.91
CA PRO A 69 0.82 -22.89 8.54
C PRO A 69 -0.03 -23.81 7.66
N ALA A 70 -0.65 -23.21 6.63
CA ALA A 70 -1.44 -24.01 5.69
C ALA A 70 -0.55 -25.09 5.11
N GLY A 71 -0.86 -26.34 5.46
CA GLY A 71 -0.18 -27.50 4.89
C GLY A 71 -0.50 -27.58 3.41
N GLU A 72 0.56 -27.77 2.63
CA GLU A 72 0.65 -28.45 1.37
C GLU A 72 1.36 -27.69 0.25
N ARG A 73 2.49 -28.28 -0.12
CA ARG A 73 3.56 -27.66 -0.90
C ARG A 73 3.21 -27.35 -2.36
N ALA A 74 2.26 -28.00 -2.97
CA ALA A 74 1.93 -27.80 -4.40
C ALA A 74 1.02 -26.59 -4.65
N SER A 75 0.01 -26.37 -3.78
CA SER A 75 -0.88 -25.22 -3.87
C SER A 75 -0.13 -23.92 -3.50
N ASN A 76 0.81 -23.99 -2.54
CA ASN A 76 1.61 -22.85 -2.13
C ASN A 76 2.61 -22.39 -3.19
N GLN A 77 3.20 -23.31 -3.97
CA GLN A 77 4.14 -22.93 -5.03
C GLN A 77 3.46 -22.19 -6.17
N TYR A 78 2.27 -22.60 -6.58
CA TYR A 78 1.48 -21.92 -7.60
C TYR A 78 1.00 -20.55 -7.12
N LEU A 79 0.50 -20.46 -5.89
CA LEU A 79 0.11 -19.19 -5.27
C LEU A 79 1.32 -18.26 -5.07
N SER A 80 2.47 -18.78 -4.69
CA SER A 80 3.71 -17.99 -4.54
C SER A 80 4.16 -17.42 -5.88
N GLN A 81 4.12 -18.20 -6.96
CA GLN A 81 4.43 -17.70 -8.30
C GLN A 81 3.47 -16.59 -8.74
N GLN A 82 2.17 -16.76 -8.49
CA GLN A 82 1.19 -15.73 -8.82
C GLN A 82 1.44 -14.45 -8.02
N VAL A 83 1.77 -14.56 -6.74
CA VAL A 83 2.10 -13.40 -5.90
C VAL A 83 3.34 -12.67 -6.41
N GLU A 84 4.39 -13.38 -6.80
CA GLU A 84 5.60 -12.76 -7.39
C GLU A 84 5.29 -12.05 -8.71
N ILE A 85 4.48 -12.65 -9.58
CA ILE A 85 4.01 -11.99 -10.81
C ILE A 85 3.22 -10.72 -10.48
N ILE A 86 2.33 -10.76 -9.50
CA ILE A 86 1.55 -9.60 -9.08
C ILE A 86 2.43 -8.50 -8.49
N ARG A 87 3.49 -8.84 -7.77
CA ARG A 87 4.49 -7.87 -7.28
C ARG A 87 5.23 -7.22 -8.45
N ALA A 88 5.69 -8.00 -9.42
CA ALA A 88 6.34 -7.47 -10.62
C ALA A 88 5.41 -6.50 -11.39
N ILE A 89 4.14 -6.86 -11.54
CA ILE A 89 3.11 -5.97 -12.14
C ILE A 89 2.97 -4.68 -11.32
N HIS A 90 2.89 -4.78 -10.01
CA HIS A 90 2.81 -3.62 -9.13
C HIS A 90 4.02 -2.70 -9.31
N ASP A 91 5.23 -3.25 -9.27
CA ASP A 91 6.47 -2.48 -9.39
C ASP A 91 6.56 -1.78 -10.76
N GLN A 92 6.15 -2.46 -11.84
CA GLN A 92 6.04 -1.86 -13.18
C GLN A 92 5.05 -0.68 -13.18
N LEU A 93 3.89 -0.84 -12.56
CA LEU A 93 2.88 0.22 -12.47
C LEU A 93 3.36 1.40 -11.62
N MET A 94 4.12 1.14 -10.54
CA MET A 94 4.69 2.17 -9.68
C MET A 94 5.83 2.94 -10.35
N ALA A 95 6.63 2.27 -11.17
CA ALA A 95 7.70 2.91 -11.93
C ALA A 95 7.18 3.89 -13.01
N HIS A 96 5.96 3.63 -13.52
CA HIS A 96 5.38 4.42 -14.61
C HIS A 96 3.93 4.87 -14.31
N PRO A 97 3.69 5.67 -13.26
CA PRO A 97 2.35 6.01 -12.79
C PRO A 97 1.54 6.84 -13.80
N ASN A 98 2.20 7.54 -14.71
CA ASN A 98 1.59 8.31 -15.79
C ASN A 98 1.17 7.47 -17.00
N GLN A 99 1.68 6.24 -17.14
CA GLN A 99 1.29 5.37 -18.25
C GLN A 99 -0.09 4.75 -17.98
N ARG A 100 -0.92 4.75 -19.01
CA ARG A 100 -2.22 4.06 -18.99
C ARG A 100 -2.05 2.65 -19.52
N THR A 101 -1.67 1.73 -18.64
CA THR A 101 -1.63 0.31 -18.99
C THR A 101 -2.99 -0.31 -18.68
N THR A 102 -3.57 -1.01 -19.67
CA THR A 102 -4.84 -1.72 -19.48
C THR A 102 -4.62 -3.05 -18.75
N ILE A 103 -5.67 -3.53 -18.08
CA ILE A 103 -5.62 -4.84 -17.41
C ILE A 103 -5.39 -5.96 -18.42
N GLU A 104 -5.95 -5.83 -19.61
CA GLU A 104 -5.78 -6.77 -20.71
C GLU A 104 -4.33 -6.82 -21.20
N ALA A 105 -3.68 -5.67 -21.31
CA ALA A 105 -2.26 -5.59 -21.68
C ALA A 105 -1.35 -6.25 -20.63
N LEU A 106 -1.57 -5.95 -19.35
CA LEU A 106 -0.85 -6.57 -18.24
C LEU A 106 -1.08 -8.08 -18.19
N ALA A 107 -2.32 -8.51 -18.31
CA ALA A 107 -2.65 -9.94 -18.32
C ALA A 107 -1.97 -10.70 -19.46
N LYS A 108 -1.91 -10.09 -20.65
CA LYS A 108 -1.22 -10.63 -21.81
C LYS A 108 0.30 -10.71 -21.60
N GLU A 109 0.89 -9.62 -21.10
CA GLU A 109 2.34 -9.50 -20.85
C GLU A 109 2.83 -10.55 -19.85
N TYR A 110 2.07 -10.76 -18.77
CA TYR A 110 2.44 -11.69 -17.70
C TYR A 110 1.78 -13.08 -17.82
N HIS A 111 1.20 -13.39 -18.99
CA HIS A 111 0.56 -14.68 -19.26
C HIS A 111 -0.49 -15.11 -18.23
N LEU A 112 -1.24 -14.13 -17.70
CA LEU A 112 -2.37 -14.35 -16.78
C LEU A 112 -3.70 -14.10 -17.52
N ASN A 113 -4.77 -14.72 -17.04
CA ASN A 113 -6.10 -14.23 -17.43
C ASN A 113 -6.48 -13.00 -16.57
N THR A 114 -7.33 -12.15 -17.11
CA THR A 114 -7.73 -10.88 -16.46
C THR A 114 -8.46 -11.08 -15.14
N SER A 115 -9.19 -12.18 -14.98
CA SER A 115 -9.90 -12.50 -13.73
C SER A 115 -8.92 -12.91 -12.63
N THR A 116 -7.94 -13.77 -12.94
CA THR A 116 -6.86 -14.14 -12.00
C THR A 116 -6.05 -12.92 -11.60
N LEU A 117 -5.63 -12.09 -12.58
CA LEU A 117 -4.89 -10.86 -12.29
C LEU A 117 -5.65 -9.96 -11.30
N LYS A 118 -6.94 -9.69 -11.55
CA LYS A 118 -7.78 -8.86 -10.67
C LYS A 118 -7.94 -9.48 -9.27
N ALA A 119 -8.22 -10.79 -9.21
CA ALA A 119 -8.46 -11.50 -7.96
C ALA A 119 -7.20 -11.55 -7.08
N VAL A 120 -6.06 -11.96 -7.66
CA VAL A 120 -4.80 -12.08 -6.92
C VAL A 120 -4.26 -10.72 -6.53
N PHE A 121 -4.34 -9.71 -7.41
CA PHE A 121 -3.94 -8.34 -7.06
C PHE A 121 -4.76 -7.80 -5.88
N LYS A 122 -6.09 -7.96 -5.91
CA LYS A 122 -6.95 -7.56 -4.79
C LYS A 122 -6.62 -8.33 -3.51
N ALA A 123 -6.31 -9.62 -3.61
CA ALA A 123 -5.91 -10.43 -2.45
C ALA A 123 -4.57 -9.97 -1.84
N VAL A 124 -3.60 -9.56 -2.68
CA VAL A 124 -2.27 -9.10 -2.23
C VAL A 124 -2.30 -7.68 -1.68
N TYR A 125 -3.00 -6.76 -2.38
CA TYR A 125 -2.97 -5.32 -2.06
C TYR A 125 -4.26 -4.79 -1.43
N GLY A 126 -5.23 -5.65 -1.10
CA GLY A 126 -6.47 -5.31 -0.41
C GLY A 126 -7.50 -4.56 -1.27
N GLN A 127 -7.13 -4.08 -2.46
CA GLN A 127 -7.99 -3.26 -3.31
C GLN A 127 -7.76 -3.52 -4.81
N PRO A 128 -8.74 -3.20 -5.68
CA PRO A 128 -8.58 -3.32 -7.13
C PRO A 128 -7.43 -2.47 -7.67
N ILE A 129 -6.77 -2.94 -8.75
CA ILE A 129 -5.66 -2.24 -9.42
C ILE A 129 -5.98 -0.76 -9.69
N ALA A 130 -7.16 -0.47 -10.24
CA ALA A 130 -7.55 0.90 -10.58
C ALA A 130 -7.63 1.82 -9.33
N SER A 131 -8.17 1.31 -8.21
CA SER A 131 -8.23 2.04 -6.95
C SER A 131 -6.84 2.24 -6.36
N HIS A 132 -6.01 1.20 -6.38
CA HIS A 132 -4.64 1.25 -5.91
C HIS A 132 -3.82 2.31 -6.66
N MET A 133 -3.86 2.29 -8.00
CA MET A 133 -3.20 3.28 -8.84
C MET A 133 -3.74 4.69 -8.64
N LYS A 134 -5.05 4.83 -8.46
CA LYS A 134 -5.67 6.12 -8.16
C LYS A 134 -5.10 6.74 -6.87
N HIS A 135 -5.03 5.96 -5.79
CA HIS A 135 -4.46 6.42 -4.52
C HIS A 135 -2.98 6.77 -4.65
N HIS A 136 -2.20 5.91 -5.29
CA HIS A 136 -0.78 6.16 -5.51
C HIS A 136 -0.53 7.47 -6.29
N ARG A 137 -1.25 7.69 -7.40
CA ARG A 137 -1.17 8.95 -8.17
C ARG A 137 -1.50 10.18 -7.33
N MET A 138 -2.48 10.08 -6.46
CA MET A 138 -2.87 11.19 -5.57
C MET A 138 -1.86 11.42 -4.45
N GLN A 139 -1.24 10.38 -3.92
CA GLN A 139 -0.14 10.52 -2.96
C GLN A 139 1.08 11.19 -3.59
N GLU A 140 1.45 10.79 -4.81
CA GLU A 140 2.53 11.44 -5.57
C GLU A 140 2.19 12.90 -5.89
N ALA A 141 0.95 13.20 -6.27
CA ALA A 141 0.49 14.57 -6.45
C ALA A 141 0.61 15.40 -5.16
N ALA A 142 0.24 14.82 -4.02
CA ALA A 142 0.36 15.48 -2.73
C ALA A 142 1.85 15.75 -2.38
N ARG A 143 2.77 14.84 -2.71
CA ARG A 143 4.21 15.04 -2.58
C ARG A 143 4.69 16.20 -3.46
N LEU A 144 4.33 16.20 -4.75
CA LEU A 144 4.70 17.26 -5.69
C LEU A 144 4.16 18.64 -5.28
N LEU A 145 2.93 18.67 -4.73
CA LEU A 145 2.33 19.90 -4.20
C LEU A 145 3.11 20.50 -3.03
N ARG A 146 3.76 19.68 -2.21
CA ARG A 146 4.58 20.12 -1.07
C ARG A 146 6.00 20.51 -1.48
N GLU A 147 6.60 19.75 -2.40
CA GLU A 147 8.03 19.78 -2.67
C GLU A 147 8.40 20.62 -3.89
N THR A 148 7.41 21.04 -4.71
CA THR A 148 7.67 21.77 -5.95
C THR A 148 6.72 22.94 -6.16
N ASP A 149 7.15 23.90 -7.00
CA ASP A 149 6.33 25.02 -7.46
C ASP A 149 5.63 24.76 -8.80
N LEU A 150 5.58 23.52 -9.25
CA LEU A 150 4.89 23.13 -10.48
C LEU A 150 3.41 23.57 -10.46
N SER A 151 2.89 23.99 -11.60
CA SER A 151 1.47 24.34 -11.70
C SER A 151 0.58 23.12 -11.39
N ILE A 152 -0.65 23.36 -10.96
CA ILE A 152 -1.63 22.28 -10.72
C ILE A 152 -1.87 21.47 -12.00
N GLY A 153 -1.82 22.13 -13.17
CA GLY A 153 -1.95 21.47 -14.47
C GLY A 153 -0.76 20.54 -14.77
N ASP A 154 0.46 21.00 -14.53
CA ASP A 154 1.67 20.20 -14.74
C ASP A 154 1.70 18.98 -13.81
N ILE A 155 1.34 19.16 -12.53
CA ILE A 155 1.22 18.05 -11.58
C ILE A 155 0.16 17.04 -12.05
N ALA A 156 -1.02 17.53 -12.50
CA ALA A 156 -2.05 16.65 -13.04
C ALA A 156 -1.51 15.80 -14.19
N GLN A 157 -0.82 16.39 -15.14
CA GLN A 157 -0.21 15.68 -16.27
C GLN A 157 0.86 14.68 -15.80
N GLN A 158 1.73 15.09 -14.88
CA GLN A 158 2.81 14.27 -14.38
C GLN A 158 2.32 13.00 -13.65
N VAL A 159 1.17 13.09 -12.99
CA VAL A 159 0.53 11.93 -12.35
C VAL A 159 -0.50 11.23 -13.25
N GLY A 160 -0.53 11.52 -14.54
CA GLY A 160 -1.30 10.80 -15.56
C GLY A 160 -2.75 11.25 -15.72
N TYR A 161 -3.08 12.51 -15.40
CA TYR A 161 -4.37 13.11 -15.66
C TYR A 161 -4.27 14.16 -16.79
N GLU A 162 -4.96 13.92 -17.90
CA GLU A 162 -5.04 14.84 -19.02
C GLU A 162 -5.89 16.08 -18.72
N ASN A 163 -6.81 15.95 -17.75
CA ASN A 163 -7.76 17.00 -17.40
C ASN A 163 -7.56 17.43 -15.95
N GLN A 164 -7.17 18.70 -15.75
CA GLN A 164 -6.92 19.29 -14.44
C GLN A 164 -8.19 19.29 -13.56
N SER A 165 -9.38 19.51 -14.13
CA SER A 165 -10.62 19.51 -13.36
C SER A 165 -10.94 18.11 -12.82
N LYS A 166 -10.74 17.07 -13.65
CA LYS A 166 -10.89 15.68 -13.22
C LYS A 166 -9.88 15.34 -12.12
N PHE A 167 -8.62 15.74 -12.28
CA PHE A 167 -7.59 15.61 -11.26
C PHE A 167 -8.01 16.26 -9.94
N SER A 168 -8.41 17.53 -9.97
CA SER A 168 -8.80 18.30 -8.79
C SER A 168 -9.99 17.69 -8.04
N ASN A 169 -10.96 17.14 -8.76
CA ASN A 169 -12.08 16.42 -8.15
C ASN A 169 -11.62 15.14 -7.44
N VAL A 170 -10.81 14.31 -8.12
CA VAL A 170 -10.28 13.07 -7.53
C VAL A 170 -9.38 13.36 -6.33
N PHE A 171 -8.58 14.41 -6.39
CA PHE A 171 -7.73 14.84 -5.28
C PHE A 171 -8.57 15.26 -4.07
N ARG A 172 -9.62 16.07 -4.31
CA ARG A 172 -10.57 16.48 -3.26
C ARG A 172 -11.31 15.30 -2.65
N ASP A 173 -11.71 14.31 -3.45
CA ASP A 173 -12.40 13.12 -2.96
C ASP A 173 -11.51 12.29 -2.00
N ILE A 174 -10.19 12.33 -2.16
CA ILE A 174 -9.23 11.57 -1.32
C ILE A 174 -8.74 12.40 -0.14
N PHE A 175 -8.36 13.67 -0.37
CA PHE A 175 -7.75 14.53 0.67
C PHE A 175 -8.73 15.51 1.32
N GLN A 176 -10.00 15.54 0.88
CA GLN A 176 -11.08 16.42 1.38
C GLN A 176 -10.82 17.92 1.19
N VAL A 177 -9.77 18.29 0.44
CA VAL A 177 -9.41 19.67 0.11
C VAL A 177 -8.98 19.77 -1.36
N LEU A 178 -9.08 20.94 -1.96
CA LEU A 178 -8.58 21.18 -3.32
C LEU A 178 -7.03 21.18 -3.35
N PRO A 179 -6.40 20.81 -4.48
CA PRO A 179 -4.93 20.84 -4.62
C PRO A 179 -4.31 22.19 -4.26
N THR A 180 -4.96 23.30 -4.65
CA THR A 180 -4.52 24.67 -4.35
C THR A 180 -4.57 24.98 -2.86
N GLU A 181 -5.59 24.51 -2.17
CA GLU A 181 -5.75 24.68 -0.72
C GLU A 181 -4.74 23.82 0.03
N TYR A 182 -4.53 22.59 -0.40
CA TYR A 182 -3.54 21.68 0.15
C TYR A 182 -2.14 22.30 0.10
N ARG A 183 -1.70 22.84 -1.06
CA ARG A 183 -0.42 23.54 -1.20
C ARG A 183 -0.31 24.71 -0.23
N ARG A 184 -1.36 25.53 -0.13
CA ARG A 184 -1.36 26.72 0.73
C ARG A 184 -1.24 26.36 2.22
N GLN A 185 -1.87 25.27 2.66
CA GLN A 185 -1.77 24.77 4.03
C GLN A 185 -0.35 24.34 4.35
N GLN A 186 0.26 23.53 3.49
CA GLN A 186 1.63 23.05 3.68
C GLN A 186 2.67 24.20 3.69
N SER A 187 2.48 25.22 2.87
CA SER A 187 3.34 26.41 2.86
C SER A 187 3.21 27.27 4.12
N ARG A 188 2.13 27.17 4.86
CA ARG A 188 1.95 27.83 6.15
C ARG A 188 2.62 27.07 7.29
N ASP A 189 2.48 25.74 7.29
CA ASP A 189 3.05 24.87 8.32
C ASP A 189 4.58 24.92 8.31
N SER A 190 5.20 24.88 7.12
CA SER A 190 6.66 25.01 6.97
C SER A 190 7.22 26.38 7.41
N LYS A 191 6.44 27.46 7.34
CA LYS A 191 6.84 28.77 7.83
C LYS A 191 6.71 28.92 9.35
N THR A 192 5.87 28.10 9.98
CA THR A 192 5.66 28.14 11.43
C THR A 192 6.74 27.33 12.15
N GLU A 193 7.19 26.22 11.58
CA GLU A 193 8.29 25.39 12.14
C GLU A 193 9.69 26.05 12.00
N GLY A 194 9.91 26.90 11.01
CA GLY A 194 11.18 27.62 10.83
C GLY A 194 11.36 28.86 11.74
N ARG A 195 10.45 29.10 12.67
CA ARG A 195 10.46 30.26 13.58
C ARG A 195 10.68 29.93 15.08
N LEU A 196 10.98 28.68 15.37
CA LEU A 196 11.41 28.20 16.69
C LEU A 196 12.92 27.88 16.68
#